data_509c6b367234c18737e2af1317a6a88c
#
_entry.id   509c6b367234c18737e2af1317a6a88c
#
_cell.length_a   1.000
_cell.length_b   1.000
_cell.length_c   1.000
_cell.angle_alpha   90.00
_cell.angle_beta   90.00
_cell.angle_gamma   90.00
#
_symmetry.space_group_name_H-M   'P 1'
#
loop_
_entity.id
_entity.type
_entity.pdbx_description
1 polymer ?
#
loop_
_entity_poly.entity_id
_entity_poly.type
_entity_poly.pdbx_seq_one_letter_code
_entity_poly.pdbx_strand_id
1 'polypeptide(L)'
;MGQELMTGRAFKRDESAGEILSRTPRQNRNLPQKLATFETLTEGLDYAAQGQTGFNFYSSRGVLQHVLTYAALRQSALATARRLLSLGLKRGDRVAVVAETGPEFMGVFFACQYAGLIACPMPYTMYIGGKD
;
A
#
# COMPACT_ATOMS: atom_id res chain seq x y z
N MET A 1 24.78 38.46 51.76
CA MET A 1 24.75 37.00 51.62
C MET A 1 23.46 36.64 50.91
N GLY A 2 23.53 36.47 49.64
CA GLY A 2 22.39 36.10 48.80
C GLY A 2 22.65 34.74 48.18
N GLN A 3 21.82 33.77 48.47
CA GLN A 3 21.80 32.48 47.76
C GLN A 3 20.90 32.64 46.56
N GLU A 4 21.51 32.56 45.35
CA GLU A 4 20.77 32.44 44.14
C GLU A 4 20.27 30.98 43.98
N LEU A 5 18.96 30.84 44.00
CA LEU A 5 18.27 29.63 43.66
C LEU A 5 18.32 29.43 42.14
N MET A 6 19.04 28.44 41.67
CA MET A 6 18.97 27.94 40.29
C MET A 6 17.59 27.35 40.08
N THR A 7 16.76 28.07 39.34
CA THR A 7 15.50 27.55 38.78
C THR A 7 15.84 26.59 37.64
N GLY A 8 15.66 25.29 37.91
CA GLY A 8 15.74 24.25 36.93
C GLY A 8 14.73 24.51 35.80
N ARG A 9 15.24 24.62 34.56
CA ARG A 9 14.44 24.62 33.36
C ARG A 9 13.66 23.30 33.27
N ALA A 10 12.37 23.38 33.49
CA ALA A 10 11.48 22.25 33.21
C ALA A 10 11.53 21.93 31.74
N PHE A 11 11.96 20.70 31.43
CA PHE A 11 11.91 20.12 30.09
C PHE A 11 10.43 20.01 29.69
N LYS A 12 9.97 20.90 28.79
CA LYS A 12 8.67 20.76 28.18
C LYS A 12 8.66 19.46 27.39
N ARG A 13 7.93 18.48 27.86
CA ARG A 13 7.58 17.30 27.03
C ARG A 13 6.84 17.83 25.81
N ASP A 14 7.40 17.51 24.66
CA ASP A 14 6.76 17.78 23.39
C ASP A 14 5.50 16.90 23.31
N GLU A 15 4.34 17.54 23.47
CA GLU A 15 3.03 16.88 23.38
C GLU A 15 2.71 16.42 21.95
N SER A 16 3.53 16.78 20.96
CA SER A 16 3.33 16.40 19.57
C SER A 16 3.57 14.91 19.29
N ALA A 17 4.39 14.23 20.10
CA ALA A 17 4.67 12.79 19.95
C ALA A 17 3.47 11.91 20.36
N GLY A 18 2.59 12.38 21.26
CA GLY A 18 1.42 11.63 21.70
C GLY A 18 0.27 11.63 20.68
N GLU A 19 0.22 12.65 19.83
CA GLU A 19 -0.86 12.81 18.84
C GLU A 19 -0.66 11.94 17.59
N ILE A 20 0.58 11.53 17.30
CA ILE A 20 0.91 10.66 16.19
C ILE A 20 0.51 9.20 16.45
N LEU A 21 0.50 8.76 17.71
CA LEU A 21 0.16 7.38 18.09
C LEU A 21 -1.34 7.14 18.28
N SER A 22 -2.15 8.18 18.34
CA SER A 22 -3.61 8.07 18.51
C SER A 22 -4.40 8.15 17.19
N ARG A 23 -3.74 8.20 16.03
CA ARG A 23 -4.43 8.04 14.75
C ARG A 23 -4.80 6.56 14.57
N THR A 24 -5.88 6.18 15.23
CA THR A 24 -6.67 5.00 14.82
C THR A 24 -6.80 5.05 13.30
N PRO A 25 -6.53 3.94 12.57
CA PRO A 25 -6.75 3.91 11.13
C PRO A 25 -8.13 4.50 10.87
N ARG A 26 -8.22 5.51 10.00
CA ARG A 26 -9.50 6.12 9.67
C ARG A 26 -10.40 4.99 9.19
N GLN A 27 -11.28 4.53 10.07
CA GLN A 27 -12.28 3.54 9.72
C GLN A 27 -12.98 4.08 8.47
N ASN A 28 -13.09 3.24 7.47
CA ASN A 28 -13.82 3.56 6.27
C ASN A 28 -15.29 3.79 6.66
N ARG A 29 -15.63 5.05 6.94
CA ARG A 29 -16.95 5.42 7.47
C ARG A 29 -18.10 5.03 6.55
N ASN A 30 -17.79 4.67 5.31
CA ASN A 30 -18.78 4.38 4.26
C ASN A 30 -19.00 2.89 4.02
N LEU A 31 -18.20 2.02 4.64
CA LEU A 31 -18.38 0.57 4.52
C LEU A 31 -18.58 -0.05 5.89
N PRO A 32 -19.56 -0.99 6.04
CA PRO A 32 -19.71 -1.79 7.25
C PRO A 32 -18.41 -2.55 7.55
N GLN A 33 -18.11 -2.75 8.82
CA GLN A 33 -17.07 -3.70 9.19
C GLN A 33 -17.51 -5.10 8.78
N LYS A 34 -16.63 -5.79 8.05
CA LYS A 34 -16.82 -7.17 7.64
C LYS A 34 -15.63 -7.99 8.11
N LEU A 35 -15.88 -9.17 8.63
CA LEU A 35 -14.83 -10.15 8.89
C LEU A 35 -14.13 -10.48 7.55
N ALA A 36 -12.81 -10.66 7.58
CA ALA A 36 -12.03 -11.03 6.41
C ALA A 36 -12.26 -12.50 6.02
N THR A 37 -13.50 -12.86 5.73
CA THR A 37 -13.94 -14.20 5.32
C THR A 37 -14.10 -14.29 3.81
N PHE A 38 -13.31 -13.49 3.07
CA PHE A 38 -13.30 -13.56 1.61
C PHE A 38 -12.55 -14.80 1.15
N GLU A 39 -13.05 -15.47 0.13
CA GLU A 39 -12.40 -16.65 -0.45
C GLU A 39 -11.16 -16.25 -1.27
N THR A 40 -11.17 -15.05 -1.84
CA THR A 40 -10.08 -14.53 -2.69
C THR A 40 -9.70 -13.10 -2.33
N LEU A 41 -8.45 -12.71 -2.69
CA LEU A 41 -8.00 -11.32 -2.55
C LEU A 41 -8.80 -10.35 -3.42
N THR A 42 -9.30 -10.82 -4.57
CA THR A 42 -10.11 -10.01 -5.48
C THR A 42 -11.46 -9.66 -4.89
N GLU A 43 -12.12 -10.60 -4.19
CA GLU A 43 -13.35 -10.32 -3.46
C GLU A 43 -13.13 -9.29 -2.34
N GLY A 44 -12.02 -9.41 -1.62
CA GLY A 44 -11.63 -8.43 -0.61
C GLY A 44 -11.44 -7.05 -1.20
N LEU A 45 -10.76 -6.95 -2.36
CA LEU A 45 -10.57 -5.70 -3.07
C LEU A 45 -11.88 -5.15 -3.62
N ASP A 46 -12.76 -6.00 -4.18
CA ASP A 46 -14.06 -5.60 -4.70
C ASP A 46 -14.94 -4.99 -3.60
N TYR A 47 -14.89 -5.55 -2.39
CA TYR A 47 -15.57 -4.99 -1.24
C TYR A 47 -14.94 -3.64 -0.83
N ALA A 48 -13.62 -3.60 -0.65
CA ALA A 48 -12.91 -2.40 -0.21
C ALA A 48 -13.02 -1.24 -1.21
N ALA A 49 -13.13 -1.55 -2.50
CA ALA A 49 -13.28 -0.57 -3.59
C ALA A 49 -14.61 0.20 -3.55
N GLN A 50 -15.60 -0.25 -2.78
CA GLN A 50 -16.86 0.48 -2.56
C GLN A 50 -16.68 1.64 -1.58
N GLY A 51 -15.53 1.72 -0.90
CA GLY A 51 -15.22 2.76 0.07
C GLY A 51 -14.22 3.78 -0.45
N GLN A 52 -13.73 4.60 0.49
CA GLN A 52 -12.83 5.72 0.18
C GLN A 52 -11.40 5.50 0.67
N THR A 53 -11.09 4.32 1.19
CA THR A 53 -9.74 3.98 1.68
C THR A 53 -8.86 3.40 0.60
N GLY A 54 -7.57 3.24 0.91
CA GLY A 54 -6.59 2.73 -0.04
C GLY A 54 -5.22 2.55 0.60
N PHE A 55 -4.20 2.44 -0.24
CA PHE A 55 -2.81 2.39 0.15
C PHE A 55 -2.20 3.79 0.19
N ASN A 56 -1.40 4.03 1.20
CA ASN A 56 -0.53 5.20 1.29
C ASN A 56 0.93 4.74 1.12
N PHE A 57 1.61 5.30 0.15
CA PHE A 57 3.02 5.03 -0.11
C PHE A 57 3.88 6.15 0.42
N TYR A 58 4.86 5.80 1.24
CA TYR A 58 5.75 6.76 1.90
C TYR A 58 7.18 6.55 1.40
N SER A 59 7.93 7.64 1.31
CA SER A 59 9.38 7.57 1.11
C SER A 59 10.08 7.00 2.34
N SER A 60 11.37 6.66 2.19
CA SER A 60 12.23 6.25 3.32
C SER A 60 12.33 7.31 4.43
N ARG A 61 12.00 8.56 4.13
CA ARG A 61 11.97 9.68 5.09
C ARG A 61 10.59 9.90 5.72
N GLY A 62 9.63 9.02 5.49
CA GLY A 62 8.27 9.13 6.02
C GLY A 62 7.39 10.17 5.32
N VAL A 63 7.79 10.67 4.15
CA VAL A 63 6.97 11.61 3.37
C VAL A 63 5.98 10.85 2.51
N LEU A 64 4.71 11.19 2.57
CA LEU A 64 3.66 10.60 1.73
C LEU A 64 3.92 10.98 0.26
N GLN A 65 4.12 9.98 -0.58
CA GLN A 65 4.39 10.14 -2.02
C GLN A 65 3.15 9.89 -2.87
N HIS A 66 2.42 8.82 -2.57
CA HIS A 66 1.25 8.43 -3.35
C HIS A 66 0.12 7.95 -2.46
N VAL A 67 -1.10 8.22 -2.88
CA VAL A 67 -2.33 7.67 -2.33
C VAL A 67 -3.04 6.92 -3.46
N LEU A 68 -3.23 5.61 -3.29
CA LEU A 68 -3.93 4.76 -4.24
C LEU A 68 -5.20 4.23 -3.58
N THR A 69 -6.35 4.77 -3.96
CA THR A 69 -7.63 4.26 -3.44
C THR A 69 -7.90 2.84 -3.93
N TYR A 70 -8.60 2.02 -3.13
CA TYR A 70 -8.96 0.68 -3.58
C TYR A 70 -9.85 0.68 -4.82
N ALA A 71 -10.68 1.72 -5.01
CA ALA A 71 -11.46 1.90 -6.22
C ALA A 71 -10.56 2.10 -7.46
N ALA A 72 -9.57 2.99 -7.37
CA ALA A 72 -8.60 3.22 -8.44
C ALA A 72 -7.73 1.99 -8.71
N LEU A 73 -7.27 1.31 -7.66
CA LEU A 73 -6.51 0.06 -7.78
C LEU A 73 -7.33 -1.00 -8.53
N ARG A 74 -8.58 -1.21 -8.13
CA ARG A 74 -9.46 -2.17 -8.79
C ARG A 74 -9.63 -1.86 -10.27
N GLN A 75 -9.89 -0.59 -10.60
CA GLN A 75 -10.07 -0.16 -12.00
C GLN A 75 -8.81 -0.42 -12.83
N SER A 76 -7.64 -0.03 -12.35
CA SER A 76 -6.36 -0.25 -13.03
C SER A 76 -6.01 -1.73 -13.15
N ALA A 77 -6.25 -2.51 -12.09
CA ALA A 77 -6.02 -3.95 -12.09
C ALA A 77 -6.87 -4.68 -13.11
N LEU A 78 -8.17 -4.37 -13.20
CA LEU A 78 -9.06 -4.96 -14.19
C LEU A 78 -8.66 -4.59 -15.64
N ALA A 79 -8.26 -3.33 -15.87
CA ALA A 79 -7.76 -2.91 -17.18
C ALA A 79 -6.49 -3.67 -17.56
N THR A 80 -5.54 -3.79 -16.65
CA THR A 80 -4.28 -4.52 -16.85
C THR A 80 -4.53 -6.03 -17.03
N ALA A 81 -5.45 -6.62 -16.27
CA ALA A 81 -5.84 -8.02 -16.42
C ALA A 81 -6.35 -8.33 -17.84
N ARG A 82 -7.22 -7.47 -18.38
CA ARG A 82 -7.71 -7.62 -19.77
C ARG A 82 -6.56 -7.55 -20.79
N ARG A 83 -5.59 -6.64 -20.57
CA ARG A 83 -4.41 -6.53 -21.44
C ARG A 83 -3.54 -7.79 -21.36
N LEU A 84 -3.29 -8.33 -20.18
CA LEU A 84 -2.52 -9.57 -20.01
C LEU A 84 -3.21 -10.75 -20.71
N LEU A 85 -4.51 -10.89 -20.56
CA LEU A 85 -5.27 -11.94 -21.25
C LEU A 85 -5.28 -11.76 -22.76
N SER A 86 -5.32 -10.51 -23.27
CA SER A 86 -5.24 -10.24 -24.72
C SER A 86 -3.89 -10.59 -25.34
N LEU A 87 -2.83 -10.72 -24.53
CA LEU A 87 -1.52 -11.22 -24.95
C LEU A 87 -1.48 -12.76 -25.08
N GLY A 88 -2.59 -13.44 -24.81
CA GLY A 88 -2.68 -14.89 -24.91
C GLY A 88 -2.36 -15.65 -23.62
N LEU A 89 -2.12 -14.95 -22.51
CA LEU A 89 -1.91 -15.59 -21.21
C LEU A 89 -3.16 -16.33 -20.75
N LYS A 90 -2.96 -17.48 -20.10
CA LYS A 90 -4.03 -18.35 -19.62
C LYS A 90 -3.95 -18.52 -18.11
N ARG A 91 -5.06 -18.93 -17.51
CA ARG A 91 -5.12 -19.25 -16.08
C ARG A 91 -3.97 -20.16 -15.67
N GLY A 92 -3.25 -19.79 -14.64
CA GLY A 92 -2.09 -20.51 -14.11
C GLY A 92 -0.75 -20.14 -14.72
N ASP A 93 -0.72 -19.31 -15.77
CA ASP A 93 0.54 -18.79 -16.31
C ASP A 93 1.23 -17.86 -15.30
N ARG A 94 2.56 -17.87 -15.33
CA ARG A 94 3.39 -17.06 -14.44
C ARG A 94 3.78 -15.75 -15.09
N VAL A 95 3.65 -14.67 -14.35
CA VAL A 95 4.03 -13.31 -14.76
C VAL A 95 5.12 -12.80 -13.82
N ALA A 96 6.32 -12.57 -14.35
CA ALA A 96 7.39 -11.93 -13.60
C ALA A 96 7.04 -10.44 -13.38
N VAL A 97 6.97 -10.01 -12.13
CA VAL A 97 6.68 -8.63 -11.75
C VAL A 97 7.94 -7.97 -11.23
N VAL A 98 8.59 -7.20 -12.09
CA VAL A 98 9.83 -6.47 -11.77
C VAL A 98 9.46 -5.02 -11.51
N ALA A 99 9.24 -4.66 -10.26
CA ALA A 99 8.87 -3.32 -9.86
C ALA A 99 9.25 -3.07 -8.40
N GLU A 100 9.50 -1.82 -8.06
CA GLU A 100 9.57 -1.38 -6.67
C GLU A 100 8.20 -1.46 -6.02
N THR A 101 8.17 -1.53 -4.68
CA THR A 101 6.91 -1.50 -3.92
C THR A 101 6.23 -0.15 -4.11
N GLY A 102 5.20 -0.11 -4.93
CA GLY A 102 4.50 1.11 -5.30
C GLY A 102 3.15 0.84 -5.94
N PRO A 103 2.47 1.88 -6.44
CA PRO A 103 1.17 1.77 -7.10
C PRO A 103 1.17 0.80 -8.28
N GLU A 104 2.22 0.82 -9.09
CA GLU A 104 2.40 -0.04 -10.28
C GLU A 104 2.49 -1.51 -9.89
N PHE A 105 3.30 -1.82 -8.86
CA PHE A 105 3.40 -3.18 -8.33
C PHE A 105 2.03 -3.70 -7.89
N MET A 106 1.30 -2.91 -7.10
CA MET A 106 -0.03 -3.30 -6.61
C MET A 106 -1.00 -3.51 -7.77
N GLY A 107 -0.97 -2.62 -8.77
CA GLY A 107 -1.81 -2.73 -9.97
C GLY A 107 -1.59 -4.02 -10.74
N VAL A 108 -0.34 -4.38 -11.02
CA VAL A 108 0.01 -5.61 -11.75
C VAL A 108 -0.25 -6.85 -10.90
N PHE A 109 0.08 -6.80 -9.60
CA PHE A 109 -0.17 -7.91 -8.69
C PHE A 109 -1.65 -8.28 -8.65
N PHE A 110 -2.54 -7.31 -8.42
CA PHE A 110 -3.98 -7.55 -8.43
C PHE A 110 -4.52 -7.87 -9.83
N ALA A 111 -3.92 -7.34 -10.90
CA ALA A 111 -4.27 -7.73 -12.26
C ALA A 111 -4.07 -9.22 -12.52
N CYS A 112 -2.94 -9.77 -12.04
CA CYS A 112 -2.69 -11.21 -12.11
C CYS A 112 -3.77 -12.00 -11.34
N GLN A 113 -4.17 -11.52 -10.15
CA GLN A 113 -5.22 -12.18 -9.36
C GLN A 113 -6.56 -12.20 -10.12
N TYR A 114 -6.98 -11.07 -10.72
CA TYR A 114 -8.21 -11.00 -11.51
C TYR A 114 -8.16 -11.86 -12.77
N ALA A 115 -6.99 -11.98 -13.41
CA ALA A 115 -6.81 -12.79 -14.60
C ALA A 115 -6.60 -14.30 -14.30
N GLY A 116 -6.49 -14.68 -13.03
CA GLY A 116 -6.15 -16.06 -12.63
C GLY A 116 -4.72 -16.45 -12.96
N LEU A 117 -3.82 -15.47 -13.07
CA LEU A 117 -2.39 -15.65 -13.31
C LEU A 117 -1.61 -15.71 -11.99
N ILE A 118 -0.41 -16.26 -12.05
CA ILE A 118 0.50 -16.34 -10.90
C ILE A 118 1.48 -15.18 -10.98
N ALA A 119 1.33 -14.19 -10.10
CA ALA A 119 2.29 -13.12 -9.96
C ALA A 119 3.57 -13.65 -9.30
N CYS A 120 4.72 -13.45 -9.96
CA CYS A 120 6.05 -13.81 -9.46
C CYS A 120 6.84 -12.52 -9.21
N PRO A 121 6.77 -11.91 -8.02
CA PRO A 121 7.57 -10.74 -7.70
C PRO A 121 9.06 -11.06 -7.80
N MET A 122 9.80 -10.20 -8.51
CA MET A 122 11.24 -10.32 -8.70
C MET A 122 11.95 -9.10 -8.10
N PRO A 123 13.13 -9.28 -7.49
CA PRO A 123 13.88 -8.15 -6.97
C PRO A 123 14.27 -7.18 -8.09
N TYR A 124 13.93 -5.91 -7.92
CA TYR A 124 14.27 -4.86 -8.89
C TYR A 124 15.79 -4.71 -9.09
N THR A 125 16.55 -4.86 -8.02
CA THR A 125 18.01 -4.70 -8.01
C THR A 125 18.76 -5.77 -8.82
N MET A 126 18.17 -6.93 -9.09
CA MET A 126 18.82 -7.96 -9.89
C MET A 126 19.01 -7.58 -11.36
N TYR A 127 18.34 -6.55 -11.83
CA TYR A 127 18.39 -6.12 -13.24
C TYR A 127 19.22 -4.86 -13.47
N ILE A 128 19.70 -4.20 -12.41
CA ILE A 128 20.53 -2.99 -12.50
C ILE A 128 22.02 -3.32 -12.31
N GLY A 129 22.36 -4.52 -11.90
CA GLY A 129 23.69 -4.93 -11.48
C GLY A 129 24.57 -5.57 -12.58
N GLY A 130 24.53 -5.05 -13.78
CA GLY A 130 25.43 -5.44 -14.86
C GLY A 130 26.31 -4.27 -15.29
N LYS A 131 27.18 -3.79 -14.42
CA LYS A 131 28.35 -3.00 -14.80
C LYS A 131 29.60 -3.64 -14.18
N ASP A 132 30.23 -4.48 -14.95
CA ASP A 132 31.67 -4.71 -14.84
C ASP A 132 32.41 -3.50 -15.37
#